data_f46fb00d1c60de8fe9fcc309d45cbf0b
#
_entry.id   f46fb00d1c60de8fe9fcc309d45cbf0b
#
_cell.length_a   1.000
_cell.length_b   1.000
_cell.length_c   1.000
_cell.angle_alpha   90.00
_cell.angle_beta   90.00
_cell.angle_gamma   90.00
#
_symmetry.space_group_name_H-M   'P 1'
#
loop_
_entity.id
_entity.type
_entity.pdbx_description
1 polymer ?
#
loop_
_entity_poly.entity_id
_entity_poly.type
_entity_poly.pdbx_seq_one_letter_code
_entity_poly.pdbx_strand_id
1 'polypeptide(L)'
;VPLRRETFEREAVYIAIGIKPNGHKEVIDYCIAPNENIEVWTELLQSMKSRGLEQVELFLSDGVVGMKTALAKTYPQAHFQRCLVHVMRNICAKVRVEDREAIMNEFKQIHQQANKAAAVDVLHDFYAKWNKSYNHVIRNLKDIEPDLLVFYNYPKQIRASIYSTNMIESFNNVIKRKAKPKAEFPTEQSLDTFIGIQAMSYNDRYFNRIHKGFGQVQDTLESYFD
;
A
#
# COMPACT_ATOMS: atom_id res chain seq x y z
N VAL A 1 1.27 -8.72 15.93
CA VAL A 1 2.10 -9.81 16.43
C VAL A 1 1.99 -9.85 17.96
N PRO A 2 1.80 -11.03 18.59
CA PRO A 2 1.73 -11.12 20.06
C PRO A 2 3.09 -10.80 20.69
N LEU A 3 3.11 -9.87 21.63
CA LEU A 3 4.28 -9.49 22.42
C LEU A 3 3.93 -9.60 23.90
N ARG A 4 4.81 -10.21 24.71
CA ARG A 4 4.66 -10.28 26.14
C ARG A 4 5.20 -9.01 26.79
N ARG A 5 4.30 -8.28 27.45
CA ARG A 5 4.62 -7.19 28.39
C ARG A 5 4.03 -7.56 29.76
N GLU A 6 3.77 -6.62 30.63
CA GLU A 6 3.03 -6.86 31.88
C GLU A 6 1.66 -7.48 31.66
N THR A 7 1.04 -7.12 30.51
CA THR A 7 -0.17 -7.73 29.95
C THR A 7 0.09 -8.22 28.54
N PHE A 8 -0.71 -9.20 28.06
CA PHE A 8 -0.63 -9.71 26.70
C PHE A 8 -1.17 -8.65 25.73
N GLU A 9 -0.31 -8.04 24.94
CA GLU A 9 -0.66 -7.03 23.95
C GLU A 9 -0.34 -7.48 22.52
N ARG A 10 -1.08 -6.95 21.56
CA ARG A 10 -0.82 -7.19 20.14
C ARG A 10 -0.16 -5.96 19.56
N GLU A 11 1.11 -6.06 19.24
CA GLU A 11 1.83 -5.01 18.52
C GLU A 11 1.51 -5.02 17.05
N ALA A 12 1.35 -3.83 16.46
CA ALA A 12 1.33 -3.62 15.03
C ALA A 12 2.77 -3.50 14.51
N VAL A 13 3.02 -4.06 13.33
CA VAL A 13 4.29 -3.91 12.63
C VAL A 13 4.02 -3.14 11.35
N TYR A 14 4.63 -1.99 11.21
CA TYR A 14 4.55 -1.09 10.06
C TYR A 14 5.74 -1.35 9.16
N ILE A 15 5.52 -1.53 7.87
CA ILE A 15 6.55 -1.95 6.94
C ILE A 15 6.50 -1.07 5.71
N ALA A 16 7.64 -0.54 5.31
CA ALA A 16 7.84 0.16 4.07
C ALA A 16 8.65 -0.72 3.09
N ILE A 17 8.07 -1.01 1.93
CA ILE A 17 8.73 -1.71 0.83
C ILE A 17 8.83 -0.75 -0.34
N GLY A 18 10.03 -0.55 -0.87
CA GLY A 18 10.26 0.28 -2.05
C GLY A 18 10.63 -0.53 -3.28
N ILE A 19 10.36 0.05 -4.44
CA ILE A 19 10.84 -0.42 -5.73
C ILE A 19 11.61 0.75 -6.37
N LYS A 20 12.87 0.50 -6.70
CA LYS A 20 13.71 1.47 -7.41
C LYS A 20 13.33 1.55 -8.90
N PRO A 21 13.66 2.62 -9.62
CA PRO A 21 13.41 2.74 -11.07
C PRO A 21 13.90 1.53 -11.88
N ASN A 22 15.04 0.95 -11.50
CA ASN A 22 15.59 -0.26 -12.13
C ASN A 22 14.81 -1.56 -11.79
N GLY A 23 13.77 -1.48 -10.98
CA GLY A 23 12.92 -2.61 -10.61
C GLY A 23 13.40 -3.45 -9.43
N HIS A 24 14.52 -3.11 -8.79
CA HIS A 24 14.93 -3.77 -7.55
C HIS A 24 14.02 -3.34 -6.41
N LYS A 25 13.56 -4.30 -5.64
CA LYS A 25 12.67 -4.06 -4.50
C LYS A 25 13.30 -4.51 -3.20
N GLU A 26 13.05 -3.73 -2.16
CA GLU A 26 13.57 -3.99 -0.82
C GLU A 26 12.61 -3.52 0.27
N VAL A 27 12.67 -4.16 1.44
CA VAL A 27 12.14 -3.59 2.67
C VAL A 27 13.08 -2.46 3.06
N ILE A 28 12.56 -1.23 3.03
CA ILE A 28 13.35 -0.01 3.31
C ILE A 28 13.44 0.21 4.81
N ASP A 29 12.30 0.08 5.47
CA ASP A 29 12.18 0.33 6.91
C ASP A 29 10.98 -0.41 7.50
N TYR A 30 10.98 -0.55 8.83
CA TYR A 30 9.83 -1.02 9.60
C TYR A 30 9.86 -0.41 10.99
N CYS A 31 8.72 -0.33 11.64
CA CYS A 31 8.63 -0.02 13.06
C CYS A 31 7.57 -0.88 13.75
N ILE A 32 7.69 -1.01 15.05
CA ILE A 32 6.77 -1.74 15.93
C ILE A 32 6.12 -0.71 16.85
N ALA A 33 4.80 -0.67 16.89
CA ALA A 33 4.07 0.23 17.76
C ALA A 33 2.73 -0.39 18.17
N PRO A 34 2.22 -0.07 19.37
CA PRO A 34 0.99 -0.66 19.90
C PRO A 34 -0.25 -0.23 19.12
N ASN A 35 -0.28 1.01 18.63
CA ASN A 35 -1.42 1.58 17.93
C ASN A 35 -1.02 2.30 16.66
N GLU A 36 -1.89 2.22 15.66
CA GLU A 36 -1.73 2.95 14.41
C GLU A 36 -2.19 4.39 14.57
N ASN A 37 -1.26 5.34 14.40
CA ASN A 37 -1.53 6.76 14.44
C ASN A 37 -0.65 7.54 13.45
N ILE A 38 -0.93 8.83 13.29
CA ILE A 38 -0.18 9.71 12.38
C ILE A 38 1.28 9.89 12.83
N GLU A 39 1.56 9.82 14.13
CA GLU A 39 2.90 10.03 14.69
C GLU A 39 3.82 8.87 14.28
N VAL A 40 3.36 7.63 14.43
CA VAL A 40 4.10 6.43 13.99
C VAL A 40 4.45 6.51 12.50
N TRP A 41 3.50 6.89 11.65
CA TRP A 41 3.76 7.08 10.22
C TRP A 41 4.73 8.22 9.96
N THR A 42 4.62 9.33 10.68
CA THR A 42 5.53 10.46 10.54
C THR A 42 6.95 10.08 10.94
N GLU A 43 7.12 9.37 12.05
CA GLU A 43 8.43 8.88 12.52
C GLU A 43 9.05 7.90 11.53
N LEU A 44 8.28 6.93 11.00
CA LEU A 44 8.77 5.99 10.00
C LEU A 44 9.23 6.69 8.71
N LEU A 45 8.44 7.65 8.20
CA LEU A 45 8.78 8.41 7.01
C LEU A 45 10.02 9.30 7.24
N GLN A 46 10.15 9.93 8.43
CA GLN A 46 11.32 10.72 8.80
C GLN A 46 12.57 9.85 8.96
N SER A 47 12.43 8.65 9.55
CA SER A 47 13.52 7.66 9.63
C SER A 47 14.03 7.31 8.25
N MET A 48 13.16 6.99 7.30
CA MET A 48 13.56 6.70 5.92
C MET A 48 14.30 7.88 5.28
N LYS A 49 13.81 9.10 5.47
CA LYS A 49 14.42 10.31 4.92
C LYS A 49 15.79 10.58 5.52
N SER A 50 15.95 10.48 6.84
CA SER A 50 17.23 10.70 7.54
C SER A 50 18.29 9.67 7.15
N ARG A 51 17.90 8.49 6.68
CA ARG A 51 18.78 7.44 6.19
C ARG A 51 19.07 7.51 4.69
N GLY A 52 18.68 8.62 4.03
CA GLY A 52 19.04 8.91 2.64
C GLY A 52 17.95 8.66 1.59
N LEU A 53 16.73 8.30 1.98
CA LEU A 53 15.60 8.26 1.04
C LEU A 53 15.05 9.68 0.87
N GLU A 54 15.72 10.49 0.07
CA GLU A 54 15.41 11.92 -0.08
C GLU A 54 14.15 12.16 -0.92
N GLN A 55 13.94 11.34 -1.95
CA GLN A 55 12.87 11.49 -2.92
C GLN A 55 12.07 10.20 -3.05
N VAL A 56 10.76 10.35 -3.15
CA VAL A 56 9.82 9.27 -3.44
C VAL A 56 8.79 9.80 -4.42
N GLU A 57 8.65 9.15 -5.56
CA GLU A 57 7.72 9.54 -6.61
C GLU A 57 6.28 9.17 -6.27
N LEU A 58 6.07 7.95 -5.79
CA LEU A 58 4.74 7.43 -5.51
C LEU A 58 4.68 6.64 -4.21
N PHE A 59 3.74 7.00 -3.34
CA PHE A 59 3.34 6.18 -2.21
C PHE A 59 2.05 5.42 -2.51
N LEU A 60 2.04 4.15 -2.17
CA LEU A 60 0.89 3.27 -2.26
C LEU A 60 0.54 2.72 -0.87
N SER A 61 -0.70 2.95 -0.43
CA SER A 61 -1.18 2.41 0.84
C SER A 61 -2.67 2.06 0.77
N ASP A 62 -3.17 1.35 1.78
CA ASP A 62 -4.60 1.04 1.94
C ASP A 62 -5.45 2.24 2.38
N GLY A 63 -4.81 3.38 2.62
CA GLY A 63 -5.46 4.63 2.95
C GLY A 63 -5.73 4.82 4.43
N VAL A 64 -4.79 4.40 5.23
CA VAL A 64 -4.78 4.63 6.68
C VAL A 64 -4.95 6.11 7.02
N VAL A 65 -5.72 6.36 8.06
CA VAL A 65 -5.97 7.72 8.56
C VAL A 65 -4.64 8.36 8.98
N GLY A 66 -4.40 9.58 8.52
CA GLY A 66 -3.17 10.34 8.82
C GLY A 66 -1.99 10.08 7.90
N MET A 67 -1.95 8.99 7.11
CA MET A 67 -0.86 8.70 6.20
C MET A 67 -0.60 9.83 5.18
N LYS A 68 -1.65 10.36 4.54
CA LYS A 68 -1.49 11.49 3.60
C LYS A 68 -0.92 12.73 4.26
N THR A 69 -1.32 13.00 5.51
CA THR A 69 -0.82 14.15 6.26
C THR A 69 0.65 13.97 6.62
N ALA A 70 1.03 12.78 7.08
CA ALA A 70 2.44 12.45 7.36
C ALA A 70 3.29 12.54 6.09
N LEU A 71 2.78 12.01 4.96
CA LEU A 71 3.43 12.07 3.67
C LEU A 71 3.65 13.50 3.19
N ALA A 72 2.61 14.34 3.22
CA ALA A 72 2.70 15.74 2.80
C ALA A 72 3.73 16.57 3.59
N LYS A 73 3.97 16.20 4.87
CA LYS A 73 5.00 16.82 5.70
C LYS A 73 6.41 16.37 5.34
N THR A 74 6.60 15.08 5.01
CA THR A 74 7.94 14.50 4.83
C THR A 74 8.36 14.47 3.37
N TYR A 75 7.45 14.15 2.46
CA TYR A 75 7.66 14.04 1.01
C TYR A 75 6.58 14.82 0.25
N PRO A 76 6.59 16.15 0.28
CA PRO A 76 5.51 16.99 -0.27
C PRO A 76 5.33 16.84 -1.79
N GLN A 77 6.35 16.39 -2.51
CA GLN A 77 6.29 16.18 -3.97
C GLN A 77 5.78 14.79 -4.35
N ALA A 78 5.71 13.86 -3.40
CA ALA A 78 5.30 12.49 -3.68
C ALA A 78 3.80 12.39 -3.99
N HIS A 79 3.48 11.65 -5.04
CA HIS A 79 2.10 11.28 -5.33
C HIS A 79 1.61 10.21 -4.36
N PHE A 80 0.29 10.16 -4.16
CA PHE A 80 -0.34 9.16 -3.32
C PHE A 80 -1.39 8.37 -4.10
N GLN A 81 -1.24 7.05 -4.13
CA GLN A 81 -2.20 6.11 -4.69
C GLN A 81 -2.83 5.27 -3.59
N ARG A 82 -4.13 5.19 -3.57
CA ARG A 82 -4.86 4.29 -2.67
C ARG A 82 -4.98 2.90 -3.29
N CYS A 83 -4.77 1.87 -2.49
CA CYS A 83 -4.88 0.49 -2.94
C CYS A 83 -6.30 0.15 -3.40
N LEU A 84 -6.49 -0.11 -4.70
CA LEU A 84 -7.81 -0.43 -5.25
C LEU A 84 -8.39 -1.73 -4.71
N VAL A 85 -7.55 -2.71 -4.34
CA VAL A 85 -7.98 -3.97 -3.75
C VAL A 85 -8.61 -3.74 -2.38
N HIS A 86 -8.00 -2.89 -1.54
CA HIS A 86 -8.56 -2.54 -0.22
C HIS A 86 -9.84 -1.69 -0.35
N VAL A 87 -9.87 -0.74 -1.30
CA VAL A 87 -11.08 0.02 -1.60
C VAL A 87 -12.22 -0.92 -1.97
N MET A 88 -11.96 -1.89 -2.86
CA MET A 88 -12.95 -2.90 -3.25
C MET A 88 -13.42 -3.74 -2.05
N ARG A 89 -12.51 -4.23 -1.21
CA ARG A 89 -12.86 -4.99 0.01
C ARG A 89 -13.74 -4.17 0.93
N ASN A 90 -13.44 -2.88 1.11
CA ASN A 90 -14.22 -1.96 1.94
C ASN A 90 -15.63 -1.70 1.36
N ILE A 91 -15.77 -1.62 0.04
CA ILE A 91 -17.08 -1.54 -0.62
C ILE A 91 -17.87 -2.81 -0.34
N CYS A 92 -17.29 -3.98 -0.61
CA CYS A 92 -17.94 -5.28 -0.44
C CYS A 92 -18.39 -5.54 1.02
N ALA A 93 -17.66 -4.99 2.00
CA ALA A 93 -18.05 -5.09 3.41
C ALA A 93 -19.29 -4.25 3.77
N LYS A 94 -19.64 -3.24 2.94
CA LYS A 94 -20.71 -2.27 3.19
C LYS A 94 -21.94 -2.43 2.29
N VAL A 95 -21.93 -3.42 1.40
CA VAL A 95 -23.01 -3.70 0.46
C VAL A 95 -23.63 -5.06 0.71
N ARG A 96 -24.84 -5.28 0.21
CA ARG A 96 -25.54 -6.57 0.31
C ARG A 96 -24.75 -7.67 -0.39
N VAL A 97 -24.87 -8.89 0.11
CA VAL A 97 -24.16 -10.07 -0.44
C VAL A 97 -24.52 -10.30 -1.90
N GLU A 98 -25.79 -10.14 -2.25
CA GLU A 98 -26.33 -10.30 -3.60
C GLU A 98 -25.74 -9.35 -4.64
N ASP A 99 -25.35 -8.13 -4.23
CA ASP A 99 -24.79 -7.10 -5.12
C ASP A 99 -23.26 -7.15 -5.24
N ARG A 100 -22.58 -7.90 -4.37
CA ARG A 100 -21.10 -7.90 -4.29
C ARG A 100 -20.43 -8.30 -5.58
N GLU A 101 -20.92 -9.34 -6.25
CA GLU A 101 -20.32 -9.83 -7.49
C GLU A 101 -20.42 -8.80 -8.61
N ALA A 102 -21.60 -8.20 -8.80
CA ALA A 102 -21.81 -7.16 -9.80
C ALA A 102 -20.92 -5.95 -9.52
N ILE A 103 -20.92 -5.46 -8.27
CA ILE A 103 -20.09 -4.34 -7.84
C ILE A 103 -18.60 -4.62 -8.05
N MET A 104 -18.12 -5.82 -7.69
CA MET A 104 -16.72 -6.21 -7.88
C MET A 104 -16.33 -6.23 -9.36
N ASN A 105 -17.18 -6.78 -10.21
CA ASN A 105 -16.92 -6.91 -11.63
C ASN A 105 -16.88 -5.52 -12.30
N GLU A 106 -17.82 -4.65 -11.96
CA GLU A 106 -17.86 -3.28 -12.50
C GLU A 106 -16.69 -2.42 -11.99
N PHE A 107 -16.38 -2.45 -10.70
CA PHE A 107 -15.24 -1.71 -10.16
C PHE A 107 -13.91 -2.15 -10.77
N LYS A 108 -13.74 -3.45 -11.07
CA LYS A 108 -12.55 -3.95 -11.77
C LYS A 108 -12.36 -3.34 -13.16
N GLN A 109 -13.44 -2.97 -13.85
CA GLN A 109 -13.34 -2.33 -15.16
C GLN A 109 -12.56 -1.01 -15.09
N ILE A 110 -12.56 -0.30 -13.96
CA ILE A 110 -11.90 0.99 -13.78
C ILE A 110 -10.39 0.89 -14.07
N HIS A 111 -9.71 -0.13 -13.53
CA HIS A 111 -8.25 -0.27 -13.74
C HIS A 111 -7.88 -1.05 -15.02
N GLN A 112 -8.86 -1.50 -15.79
CA GLN A 112 -8.67 -2.19 -17.07
C GLN A 112 -8.75 -1.24 -18.26
N GLN A 113 -9.07 0.04 -18.03
CA GLN A 113 -9.21 1.01 -19.11
C GLN A 113 -7.87 1.36 -19.77
N ALA A 114 -7.91 1.78 -21.03
CA ALA A 114 -6.72 2.14 -21.80
C ALA A 114 -6.00 3.37 -21.22
N ASN A 115 -6.76 4.35 -20.74
CA ASN A 115 -6.26 5.62 -20.22
C ASN A 115 -7.11 6.13 -19.04
N LYS A 116 -6.62 7.23 -18.41
CA LYS A 116 -7.24 7.82 -17.23
C LYS A 116 -8.64 8.39 -17.53
N ALA A 117 -8.85 9.02 -18.68
CA ALA A 117 -10.13 9.60 -19.03
C ALA A 117 -11.23 8.52 -19.10
N ALA A 118 -10.98 7.43 -19.83
CA ALA A 118 -11.90 6.31 -19.89
C ALA A 118 -12.14 5.66 -18.50
N ALA A 119 -11.13 5.64 -17.64
CA ALA A 119 -11.29 5.14 -16.27
C ALA A 119 -12.16 6.05 -15.40
N VAL A 120 -12.07 7.37 -15.59
CA VAL A 120 -12.95 8.36 -14.93
C VAL A 120 -14.39 8.17 -15.38
N ASP A 121 -14.64 8.00 -16.68
CA ASP A 121 -15.99 7.77 -17.20
C ASP A 121 -16.61 6.50 -16.59
N VAL A 122 -15.88 5.39 -16.59
CA VAL A 122 -16.34 4.13 -15.96
C VAL A 122 -16.58 4.29 -14.46
N LEU A 123 -15.75 5.05 -13.76
CA LEU A 123 -15.93 5.33 -12.33
C LEU A 123 -17.20 6.17 -12.08
N HIS A 124 -17.47 7.16 -12.92
CA HIS A 124 -18.66 7.99 -12.81
C HIS A 124 -19.94 7.20 -13.16
N ASP A 125 -19.90 6.33 -14.15
CA ASP A 125 -20.99 5.38 -14.45
C ASP A 125 -21.28 4.45 -13.25
N PHE A 126 -20.22 3.95 -12.62
CA PHE A 126 -20.34 3.18 -11.38
C PHE A 126 -21.04 3.99 -10.28
N TYR A 127 -20.67 5.27 -10.09
CA TYR A 127 -21.33 6.14 -9.13
C TYR A 127 -22.81 6.33 -9.47
N ALA A 128 -23.13 6.66 -10.71
CA ALA A 128 -24.51 6.89 -11.15
C ALA A 128 -25.40 5.67 -10.90
N LYS A 129 -24.88 4.48 -11.19
CA LYS A 129 -25.61 3.21 -11.02
C LYS A 129 -25.89 2.88 -9.56
N TRP A 130 -24.87 2.97 -8.70
CA TRP A 130 -24.96 2.46 -7.33
C TRP A 130 -25.35 3.51 -6.29
N ASN A 131 -25.36 4.80 -6.64
CA ASN A 131 -25.66 5.89 -5.70
C ASN A 131 -27.05 5.76 -5.05
N LYS A 132 -28.06 5.29 -5.77
CA LYS A 132 -29.41 5.14 -5.23
C LYS A 132 -29.46 4.08 -4.12
N SER A 133 -28.75 2.98 -4.28
CA SER A 133 -28.75 1.86 -3.32
C SER A 133 -27.73 2.03 -2.21
N TYR A 134 -26.59 2.70 -2.47
CA TYR A 134 -25.44 2.77 -1.59
C TYR A 134 -24.83 4.19 -1.50
N ASN A 135 -25.67 5.22 -1.30
CA ASN A 135 -25.27 6.62 -1.31
C ASN A 135 -24.05 6.92 -0.40
N HIS A 136 -24.02 6.37 0.82
CA HIS A 136 -22.90 6.58 1.75
C HIS A 136 -21.59 5.97 1.25
N VAL A 137 -21.64 4.82 0.54
CA VAL A 137 -20.44 4.18 -0.06
C VAL A 137 -19.93 5.04 -1.21
N ILE A 138 -20.84 5.50 -2.08
CA ILE A 138 -20.49 6.33 -3.24
C ILE A 138 -19.94 7.69 -2.78
N ARG A 139 -20.52 8.31 -1.77
CA ARG A 139 -19.97 9.56 -1.19
C ARG A 139 -18.54 9.37 -0.69
N ASN A 140 -18.29 8.31 0.08
CA ASN A 140 -16.94 8.02 0.56
C ASN A 140 -15.95 7.73 -0.59
N LEU A 141 -16.41 7.13 -1.70
CA LEU A 141 -15.57 6.92 -2.88
C LEU A 141 -15.23 8.24 -3.58
N LYS A 142 -16.18 9.16 -3.69
CA LYS A 142 -15.94 10.49 -4.26
C LYS A 142 -14.94 11.30 -3.43
N ASP A 143 -14.98 11.19 -2.10
CA ASP A 143 -14.04 11.85 -1.21
C ASP A 143 -12.59 11.40 -1.42
N ILE A 144 -12.38 10.15 -1.85
CA ILE A 144 -11.07 9.56 -2.12
C ILE A 144 -10.72 9.45 -3.61
N GLU A 145 -11.59 9.90 -4.51
CA GLU A 145 -11.42 9.79 -5.96
C GLU A 145 -10.07 10.31 -6.47
N PRO A 146 -9.53 11.46 -5.98
CA PRO A 146 -8.23 11.95 -6.40
C PRO A 146 -7.08 10.94 -6.21
N ASP A 147 -7.24 10.01 -5.26
CA ASP A 147 -6.24 9.02 -4.90
C ASP A 147 -6.43 7.65 -5.59
N LEU A 148 -7.51 7.47 -6.36
CA LEU A 148 -7.85 6.17 -6.95
C LEU A 148 -7.17 5.91 -8.29
N LEU A 149 -6.92 6.96 -9.09
CA LEU A 149 -6.51 6.85 -10.49
C LEU A 149 -5.12 7.45 -10.75
N VAL A 150 -4.31 7.66 -9.71
CA VAL A 150 -2.96 8.23 -9.82
C VAL A 150 -2.04 7.30 -10.61
N PHE A 151 -2.20 5.99 -10.46
CA PHE A 151 -1.42 4.99 -11.19
C PHE A 151 -1.50 5.11 -12.73
N TYR A 152 -2.54 5.76 -13.27
CA TYR A 152 -2.65 6.03 -14.71
C TYR A 152 -1.64 7.07 -15.22
N ASN A 153 -1.05 7.88 -14.35
CA ASN A 153 0.00 8.82 -14.70
C ASN A 153 1.33 8.11 -15.04
N TYR A 154 1.43 6.82 -14.75
CA TYR A 154 2.64 6.00 -14.91
C TYR A 154 2.54 5.05 -16.10
N PRO A 155 3.69 4.56 -16.62
CA PRO A 155 3.73 3.62 -17.72
C PRO A 155 2.86 2.38 -17.48
N LYS A 156 2.16 1.94 -18.54
CA LYS A 156 1.23 0.79 -18.46
C LYS A 156 1.87 -0.47 -17.90
N GLN A 157 3.16 -0.68 -18.18
CA GLN A 157 3.93 -1.86 -17.79
C GLN A 157 3.99 -2.07 -16.28
N ILE A 158 3.96 -0.98 -15.48
CA ILE A 158 4.08 -1.03 -14.03
C ILE A 158 2.75 -0.85 -13.29
N ARG A 159 1.67 -0.44 -13.96
CA ARG A 159 0.40 -0.08 -13.31
C ARG A 159 -0.14 -1.18 -12.41
N ALA A 160 -0.03 -2.46 -12.83
CA ALA A 160 -0.47 -3.60 -12.03
C ALA A 160 0.27 -3.74 -10.69
N SER A 161 1.47 -3.20 -10.58
CA SER A 161 2.29 -3.23 -9.37
C SER A 161 2.05 -2.05 -8.44
N ILE A 162 1.43 -0.97 -8.94
CA ILE A 162 1.30 0.30 -8.21
C ILE A 162 -0.16 0.71 -7.91
N TYR A 163 -1.16 -0.09 -8.28
CA TYR A 163 -2.53 0.12 -7.83
C TYR A 163 -2.97 -0.82 -6.69
N SER A 164 -2.11 -1.75 -6.27
CA SER A 164 -2.42 -2.71 -5.20
C SER A 164 -1.24 -2.98 -4.27
N THR A 165 -1.53 -3.16 -2.99
CA THR A 165 -0.54 -3.48 -1.94
C THR A 165 -0.22 -4.98 -1.84
N ASN A 166 -0.44 -5.77 -2.88
CA ASN A 166 -0.22 -7.22 -2.89
C ASN A 166 1.20 -7.61 -2.46
N MET A 167 2.19 -6.79 -2.77
CA MET A 167 3.58 -7.03 -2.39
C MET A 167 3.76 -6.98 -0.87
N ILE A 168 3.21 -5.94 -0.22
CA ILE A 168 3.23 -5.81 1.24
C ILE A 168 2.39 -6.91 1.89
N GLU A 169 1.19 -7.21 1.35
CA GLU A 169 0.37 -8.32 1.84
C GLU A 169 1.11 -9.66 1.78
N SER A 170 1.84 -9.92 0.70
CA SER A 170 2.65 -11.13 0.55
C SER A 170 3.74 -11.22 1.62
N PHE A 171 4.45 -10.13 1.89
CA PHE A 171 5.47 -10.09 2.94
C PHE A 171 4.85 -10.24 4.35
N ASN A 172 3.76 -9.54 4.63
CA ASN A 172 3.01 -9.68 5.87
C ASN A 172 2.54 -11.12 6.12
N ASN A 173 2.14 -11.85 5.07
CA ASN A 173 1.76 -13.25 5.18
C ASN A 173 2.96 -14.15 5.53
N VAL A 174 4.16 -13.85 5.02
CA VAL A 174 5.39 -14.54 5.42
C VAL A 174 5.68 -14.32 6.91
N ILE A 175 5.62 -13.06 7.37
CA ILE A 175 5.81 -12.72 8.80
C ILE A 175 4.78 -13.47 9.66
N LYS A 176 3.49 -13.37 9.35
CA LYS A 176 2.41 -14.03 10.10
C LYS A 176 2.62 -15.54 10.18
N ARG A 177 2.96 -16.19 9.07
CA ARG A 177 3.19 -17.64 9.01
C ARG A 177 4.38 -18.06 9.86
N LYS A 178 5.48 -17.29 9.84
CA LYS A 178 6.69 -17.60 10.62
C LYS A 178 6.57 -17.19 12.10
N ALA A 179 5.74 -16.21 12.43
CA ALA A 179 5.45 -15.83 13.80
C ALA A 179 4.49 -16.81 14.50
N LYS A 180 3.56 -17.42 13.76
CA LYS A 180 2.53 -18.30 14.31
C LYS A 180 3.05 -19.42 15.23
N PRO A 181 4.15 -20.15 14.90
CA PRO A 181 4.69 -21.21 15.77
C PRO A 181 5.35 -20.69 17.05
N LYS A 182 5.66 -19.39 17.12
CA LYS A 182 6.35 -18.79 18.27
C LYS A 182 5.40 -18.40 19.41
N ALA A 183 4.08 -18.59 19.21
CA ALA A 183 3.03 -18.21 20.13
C ALA A 183 3.08 -16.72 20.54
N GLU A 184 4.14 -16.29 21.22
CA GLU A 184 4.42 -14.91 21.63
C GLU A 184 5.93 -14.60 21.55
N PHE A 185 6.27 -13.32 21.52
CA PHE A 185 7.65 -12.85 21.67
C PHE A 185 7.88 -12.39 23.11
N PRO A 186 8.93 -12.85 23.77
CA PRO A 186 9.18 -12.55 25.19
C PRO A 186 9.55 -11.09 25.43
N THR A 187 10.16 -10.43 24.45
CA THR A 187 10.59 -9.02 24.53
C THR A 187 10.40 -8.31 23.20
N GLU A 188 10.33 -6.98 23.24
CA GLU A 188 10.30 -6.14 22.05
C GLU A 188 11.55 -6.36 21.18
N GLN A 189 12.74 -6.47 21.80
CA GLN A 189 13.99 -6.79 21.12
C GLN A 189 13.92 -8.12 20.37
N SER A 190 13.25 -9.13 20.91
CA SER A 190 13.10 -10.43 20.24
C SER A 190 12.16 -10.34 19.03
N LEU A 191 11.13 -9.52 19.10
CA LEU A 191 10.23 -9.22 17.98
C LEU A 191 10.96 -8.41 16.92
N ASP A 192 11.68 -7.36 17.32
CA ASP A 192 12.47 -6.51 16.41
C ASP A 192 13.51 -7.34 15.63
N THR A 193 14.29 -8.15 16.35
CA THR A 193 15.26 -9.07 15.72
C THR A 193 14.57 -10.02 14.73
N PHE A 194 13.41 -10.56 15.10
CA PHE A 194 12.67 -11.45 14.20
C PHE A 194 12.22 -10.73 12.93
N ILE A 195 11.65 -9.52 13.03
CA ILE A 195 11.22 -8.74 11.87
C ILE A 195 12.42 -8.36 10.99
N GLY A 196 13.53 -7.91 11.60
CA GLY A 196 14.77 -7.57 10.90
C GLY A 196 15.32 -8.73 10.07
N ILE A 197 15.37 -9.95 10.64
CA ILE A 197 15.77 -11.17 9.92
C ILE A 197 14.84 -11.44 8.73
N GLN A 198 13.52 -11.23 8.86
CA GLN A 198 12.60 -11.41 7.74
C GLN A 198 12.81 -10.35 6.66
N ALA A 199 13.08 -9.10 7.03
CA ALA A 199 13.39 -8.02 6.10
C ALA A 199 14.69 -8.29 5.33
N MET A 200 15.76 -8.68 6.03
CA MET A 200 17.04 -9.09 5.39
C MET A 200 16.84 -10.26 4.42
N SER A 201 16.14 -11.32 4.86
CA SER A 201 15.84 -12.48 4.01
C SER A 201 15.00 -12.12 2.79
N TYR A 202 14.13 -11.12 2.90
CA TYR A 202 13.37 -10.60 1.76
C TYR A 202 14.29 -9.86 0.79
N ASN A 203 15.15 -8.97 1.30
CA ASN A 203 16.07 -8.19 0.50
C ASN A 203 17.06 -9.09 -0.25
N ASP A 204 17.66 -10.08 0.41
CA ASP A 204 18.54 -11.07 -0.21
C ASP A 204 17.84 -11.86 -1.33
N ARG A 205 16.60 -12.30 -1.06
CA ARG A 205 15.81 -13.05 -2.05
C ARG A 205 15.55 -12.26 -3.32
N TYR A 206 15.36 -10.95 -3.20
CA TYR A 206 15.00 -10.07 -4.32
C TYR A 206 16.17 -9.24 -4.87
N PHE A 207 17.35 -9.39 -4.31
CA PHE A 207 18.54 -8.62 -4.68
C PHE A 207 18.85 -8.69 -6.19
N ASN A 208 18.76 -9.87 -6.81
CA ASN A 208 19.02 -10.08 -8.24
C ASN A 208 17.73 -10.18 -9.08
N ARG A 209 16.60 -9.68 -8.59
CA ARG A 209 15.31 -9.81 -9.28
C ARG A 209 14.74 -8.44 -9.65
N ILE A 210 14.51 -8.26 -10.94
CA ILE A 210 13.82 -7.08 -11.46
C ILE A 210 12.31 -7.31 -11.35
N HIS A 211 11.60 -6.36 -10.74
CA HIS A 211 10.15 -6.41 -10.64
C HIS A 211 9.50 -6.25 -12.02
N LYS A 212 8.45 -7.03 -12.26
CA LYS A 212 7.80 -7.11 -13.58
C LYS A 212 7.41 -5.73 -14.11
N GLY A 213 7.83 -5.43 -15.33
CA GLY A 213 7.51 -4.21 -16.06
C GLY A 213 8.51 -3.06 -15.82
N PHE A 214 9.18 -2.99 -14.66
CA PHE A 214 10.05 -1.87 -14.32
C PHE A 214 11.27 -1.76 -15.24
N GLY A 215 11.96 -2.85 -15.52
CA GLY A 215 13.13 -2.84 -16.40
C GLY A 215 12.82 -2.42 -17.84
N GLN A 216 11.54 -2.45 -18.27
CA GLN A 216 11.13 -2.00 -19.60
C GLN A 216 10.96 -0.47 -19.69
N VAL A 217 10.85 0.21 -18.55
CA VAL A 217 10.53 1.64 -18.45
C VAL A 217 11.48 2.36 -17.49
N GLN A 218 12.64 1.77 -17.22
CA GLN A 218 13.60 2.30 -16.26
C GLN A 218 13.97 3.75 -16.54
N ASP A 219 14.35 4.09 -17.77
CA ASP A 219 14.75 5.44 -18.17
C ASP A 219 13.62 6.46 -17.92
N THR A 220 12.36 6.06 -18.19
CA THR A 220 11.20 6.91 -17.89
C THR A 220 11.02 7.11 -16.39
N LEU A 221 11.25 6.06 -15.59
CA LEU A 221 11.12 6.18 -14.13
C LEU A 221 12.26 6.99 -13.51
N GLU A 222 13.47 6.89 -14.05
CA GLU A 222 14.62 7.69 -13.62
C GLU A 222 14.38 9.18 -13.88
N SER A 223 13.78 9.54 -15.03
CA SER A 223 13.48 10.93 -15.37
C SER A 223 12.48 11.63 -14.42
N TYR A 224 11.80 10.91 -13.54
CA TYR A 224 10.96 11.53 -12.51
C TYR A 224 11.77 12.09 -11.34
N PHE A 225 13.05 11.77 -11.26
CA PHE A 225 13.96 12.21 -10.20
C PHE A 225 14.99 13.26 -10.65
N ASP A 226 14.97 13.60 -11.96
CA ASP A 226 15.77 14.68 -12.56
C ASP A 226 15.05 16.03 -12.35
#